data_c4899a5fd69b930046a572d036a27d4c
#
_entry.id   c4899a5fd69b930046a572d036a27d4c
#
_cell.length_a   1.000
_cell.length_b   1.000
_cell.length_c   1.000
_cell.angle_alpha   90.00
_cell.angle_beta   90.00
_cell.angle_gamma   90.00
#
_symmetry.space_group_name_H-M   'P 1'
#
loop_
_entity.id
_entity.type
_entity.pdbx_description
1 polymer ?
#
loop_
_entity_poly.entity_id
_entity_poly.type
_entity_poly.pdbx_seq_one_letter_code
_entity_poly.pdbx_strand_id
1 'polypeptide(L)'
;MRGLETSVVRLRHEVFKEVAKVAYESAPEEINNDIEAIPYTITPTEVPQYRESIYRERAIAAERVRLAMGMSLRPSDKPVHLTSGLDQSNISDKYYEPPLMQVIPSACDACEDNVYEVSNQCRGCVAKACVAACPKDAISIVDGKSVIDREKCIRCGKCKAACPYDAIAHKVRPPFISNLHEHQIFNPHVSQFTHFSSP
;
A
#
# COMPACT_ATOMS: atom_id res chain seq x y z
N MET A 1 5.81 -12.47 14.93
CA MET A 1 6.79 -12.70 13.85
C MET A 1 8.02 -11.84 14.11
N ARG A 2 8.92 -12.30 14.94
CA ARG A 2 10.22 -11.65 15.20
C ARG A 2 11.24 -12.33 14.30
N GLY A 3 11.86 -11.60 13.35
CA GLY A 3 13.03 -12.07 12.63
C GLY A 3 12.97 -12.12 11.11
N LEU A 4 11.86 -11.77 10.45
CA LEU A 4 11.83 -11.63 8.99
C LEU A 4 12.14 -10.18 8.62
N GLU A 5 13.38 -9.92 8.23
CA GLU A 5 13.78 -8.64 7.67
C GLU A 5 13.34 -8.56 6.21
N THR A 6 12.21 -7.91 5.96
CA THR A 6 11.73 -7.64 4.59
C THR A 6 12.44 -6.43 4.00
N SER A 7 12.45 -6.32 2.67
CA SER A 7 12.99 -5.13 1.96
C SER A 7 12.35 -3.82 2.46
N VAL A 8 11.05 -3.86 2.81
CA VAL A 8 10.32 -2.71 3.35
C VAL A 8 10.83 -2.32 4.75
N VAL A 9 11.14 -3.30 5.61
CA VAL A 9 11.70 -3.03 6.95
C VAL A 9 13.09 -2.41 6.82
N ARG A 10 13.93 -2.94 5.93
CA ARG A 10 15.25 -2.40 5.65
C ARG A 10 15.17 -0.96 5.16
N LEU A 11 14.31 -0.68 4.19
CA LEU A 11 14.09 0.68 3.69
C LEU A 11 13.63 1.64 4.80
N ARG A 12 12.75 1.20 5.71
CA ARG A 12 12.34 2.02 6.86
C ARG A 12 13.53 2.36 7.77
N HIS A 13 14.37 1.39 8.06
CA HIS A 13 15.55 1.61 8.89
C HIS A 13 16.51 2.62 8.25
N GLU A 14 16.77 2.50 6.95
CA GLU A 14 17.60 3.47 6.23
C GLU A 14 17.00 4.87 6.24
N VAL A 15 15.67 5.01 6.03
CA VAL A 15 14.99 6.31 6.11
C VAL A 15 15.16 6.93 7.51
N PHE A 16 14.89 6.19 8.57
CA PHE A 16 15.02 6.71 9.93
C PHE A 16 16.47 7.07 10.28
N LYS A 17 17.44 6.28 9.83
CA LYS A 17 18.86 6.54 10.01
C LYS A 17 19.28 7.84 9.34
N GLU A 18 18.93 8.04 8.07
CA GLU A 18 19.32 9.26 7.34
C GLU A 18 18.59 10.49 7.89
N VAL A 19 17.31 10.39 8.26
CA VAL A 19 16.59 11.49 8.91
C VAL A 19 17.21 11.86 10.25
N ALA A 20 17.58 10.88 11.07
CA ALA A 20 18.25 11.14 12.34
C ALA A 20 19.63 11.79 12.13
N LYS A 21 20.40 11.32 11.14
CA LYS A 21 21.69 11.89 10.79
C LYS A 21 21.56 13.37 10.42
N VAL A 22 20.63 13.71 9.52
CA VAL A 22 20.38 15.10 9.13
C VAL A 22 19.95 15.94 10.34
N ALA A 23 19.09 15.42 11.22
CA ALA A 23 18.62 16.14 12.40
C ALA A 23 19.77 16.48 13.42
N TYR A 24 20.83 15.67 13.45
CA TYR A 24 21.94 15.85 14.40
C TYR A 24 23.16 16.55 13.77
N GLU A 25 23.40 16.38 12.48
CA GLU A 25 24.65 16.82 11.82
C GLU A 25 24.47 18.08 10.96
N SER A 26 23.25 18.33 10.42
CA SER A 26 23.04 19.43 9.47
C SER A 26 22.91 20.79 10.16
N ALA A 27 23.52 21.80 9.55
CA ALA A 27 23.32 23.18 9.96
C ALA A 27 21.89 23.65 9.62
N PRO A 28 21.31 24.57 10.42
CA PRO A 28 19.93 25.04 10.20
C PRO A 28 19.67 25.62 8.81
N GLU A 29 20.68 26.18 8.16
CA GLU A 29 20.60 26.76 6.82
C GLU A 29 20.60 25.71 5.71
N GLU A 30 21.24 24.56 5.95
CA GLU A 30 21.41 23.47 4.97
C GLU A 30 20.40 22.35 5.12
N ILE A 31 19.70 22.28 6.26
CA ILE A 31 18.80 21.17 6.61
C ILE A 31 17.75 20.87 5.53
N ASN A 32 17.23 21.87 4.84
CA ASN A 32 16.25 21.69 3.78
C ASN A 32 16.87 20.96 2.57
N ASN A 33 18.09 21.33 2.19
CA ASN A 33 18.80 20.70 1.07
C ASN A 33 19.19 19.27 1.41
N ASP A 34 19.64 19.04 2.65
CA ASP A 34 20.03 17.71 3.12
C ASP A 34 18.81 16.75 3.16
N ILE A 35 17.66 17.23 3.60
CA ILE A 35 16.41 16.45 3.57
C ILE A 35 16.01 16.10 2.14
N GLU A 36 16.07 17.06 1.21
CA GLU A 36 15.75 16.84 -0.21
C GLU A 36 16.72 15.82 -0.85
N ALA A 37 17.94 15.69 -0.34
CA ALA A 37 18.94 14.73 -0.81
C ALA A 37 18.73 13.30 -0.28
N ILE A 38 18.04 13.09 0.85
CA ILE A 38 17.86 11.78 1.48
C ILE A 38 17.36 10.70 0.52
N PRO A 39 16.32 10.91 -0.32
CA PRO A 39 15.84 9.88 -1.25
C PRO A 39 16.93 9.41 -2.22
N TYR A 40 17.84 10.28 -2.60
CA TYR A 40 18.97 9.95 -3.49
C TYR A 40 20.09 9.22 -2.75
N THR A 41 20.32 9.55 -1.49
CA THR A 41 21.27 8.84 -0.62
C THR A 41 20.83 7.39 -0.37
N ILE A 42 19.55 7.19 -0.14
CA ILE A 42 18.98 5.84 0.08
C ILE A 42 18.96 5.01 -1.22
N THR A 43 18.77 5.67 -2.37
CA THR A 43 18.74 5.02 -3.68
C THR A 43 19.82 5.59 -4.60
N PRO A 44 21.10 5.28 -4.34
CA PRO A 44 22.23 5.89 -5.07
C PRO A 44 22.40 5.37 -6.50
N THR A 45 21.83 4.18 -6.79
CA THR A 45 21.95 3.54 -8.10
C THR A 45 20.89 4.06 -9.07
N GLU A 46 21.17 3.96 -10.37
CA GLU A 46 20.18 4.23 -11.42
C GLU A 46 19.29 3.01 -11.71
N VAL A 47 19.72 1.84 -11.24
CA VAL A 47 18.97 0.58 -11.42
C VAL A 47 18.02 0.39 -10.26
N PRO A 48 16.72 0.21 -10.53
CA PRO A 48 15.73 -0.01 -9.49
C PRO A 48 15.96 -1.36 -8.79
N GLN A 49 15.75 -1.41 -7.46
CA GLN A 49 16.03 -2.59 -6.64
C GLN A 49 14.76 -3.35 -6.22
N TYR A 50 13.66 -2.65 -6.04
CA TYR A 50 12.42 -3.25 -5.50
C TYR A 50 11.14 -2.76 -6.20
N ARG A 51 11.26 -1.86 -7.19
CA ARG A 51 10.17 -1.39 -8.05
C ARG A 51 10.63 -1.41 -9.51
N GLU A 52 9.70 -1.22 -10.41
CA GLU A 52 9.97 -1.19 -11.86
C GLU A 52 10.73 0.06 -12.32
N SER A 53 10.78 1.11 -11.48
CA SER A 53 11.41 2.38 -11.83
C SER A 53 12.11 3.01 -10.63
N ILE A 54 13.32 3.52 -10.85
CA ILE A 54 14.08 4.27 -9.85
C ILE A 54 13.34 5.56 -9.42
N TYR A 55 12.63 6.19 -10.34
CA TYR A 55 11.83 7.38 -10.02
C TYR A 55 10.72 7.06 -9.03
N ARG A 56 10.09 5.90 -9.18
CA ARG A 56 9.07 5.43 -8.24
C ARG A 56 9.68 5.08 -6.88
N GLU A 57 10.84 4.46 -6.84
CA GLU A 57 11.56 4.17 -5.59
C GLU A 57 11.89 5.45 -4.84
N ARG A 58 12.44 6.46 -5.53
CA ARG A 58 12.74 7.77 -4.97
C ARG A 58 11.49 8.52 -4.49
N ALA A 59 10.40 8.45 -5.24
CA ALA A 59 9.12 9.03 -4.82
C ALA A 59 8.60 8.37 -3.52
N ILE A 60 8.68 7.05 -3.41
CA ILE A 60 8.31 6.32 -2.19
C ILE A 60 9.24 6.70 -1.02
N ALA A 61 10.53 6.78 -1.25
CA ALA A 61 11.50 7.18 -0.24
C ALA A 61 11.22 8.60 0.26
N ALA A 62 10.93 9.54 -0.64
CA ALA A 62 10.59 10.93 -0.32
C ALA A 62 9.35 11.01 0.59
N GLU A 63 8.28 10.30 0.27
CA GLU A 63 7.08 10.28 1.13
C GLU A 63 7.36 9.61 2.49
N ARG A 64 8.21 8.58 2.54
CA ARG A 64 8.63 7.96 3.80
C ARG A 64 9.46 8.90 4.67
N VAL A 65 10.32 9.73 4.07
CA VAL A 65 11.08 10.77 4.78
C VAL A 65 10.13 11.77 5.44
N ARG A 66 9.12 12.25 4.71
CA ARG A 66 8.09 13.14 5.27
C ARG A 66 7.36 12.52 6.48
N LEU A 67 6.92 11.27 6.31
CA LEU A 67 6.25 10.54 7.39
C LEU A 67 7.17 10.30 8.60
N ALA A 68 8.46 10.03 8.35
CA ALA A 68 9.45 9.85 9.42
C ALA A 68 9.68 11.14 10.23
N MET A 69 9.55 12.30 9.57
CA MET A 69 9.61 13.62 10.21
C MET A 69 8.27 14.07 10.81
N GLY A 70 7.23 13.22 10.77
CA GLY A 70 5.90 13.53 11.31
C GLY A 70 5.06 14.47 10.44
N MET A 71 5.42 14.66 9.17
CA MET A 71 4.64 15.42 8.21
C MET A 71 3.63 14.53 7.48
N SER A 72 2.57 15.13 6.92
CA SER A 72 1.64 14.43 6.04
C SER A 72 2.24 14.20 4.65
N LEU A 73 1.67 13.26 3.90
CA LEU A 73 2.01 13.05 2.49
C LEU A 73 1.79 14.32 1.68
N ARG A 74 2.55 14.46 0.59
CA ARG A 74 2.34 15.56 -0.36
C ARG A 74 1.01 15.38 -1.10
N PRO A 75 0.27 16.44 -1.33
CA PRO A 75 -0.93 16.41 -2.16
C PRO A 75 -0.56 16.05 -3.60
N SER A 76 -1.45 15.32 -4.30
CA SER A 76 -1.21 14.89 -5.69
C SER A 76 -1.56 15.95 -6.73
N ASP A 77 -2.30 16.98 -6.32
CA ASP A 77 -2.87 18.03 -7.20
C ASP A 77 -1.94 19.24 -7.39
N LYS A 78 -0.91 19.37 -6.56
CA LYS A 78 0.04 20.51 -6.60
C LYS A 78 1.47 20.09 -6.29
N PRO A 79 2.44 20.77 -6.92
CA PRO A 79 3.85 20.56 -6.59
C PRO A 79 4.14 21.13 -5.20
N VAL A 80 4.71 20.29 -4.33
CA VAL A 80 5.09 20.67 -2.97
C VAL A 80 6.49 20.13 -2.69
N HIS A 81 7.35 20.96 -2.11
CA HIS A 81 8.68 20.56 -1.69
C HIS A 81 8.63 19.48 -0.60
N LEU A 82 9.67 18.65 -0.54
CA LEU A 82 9.76 17.59 0.45
C LEU A 82 9.74 18.14 1.89
N THR A 83 10.32 19.31 2.09
CA THR A 83 10.48 20.00 3.37
C THR A 83 9.29 20.90 3.74
N SER A 84 8.31 21.07 2.85
CA SER A 84 7.14 21.93 3.15
C SER A 84 6.37 21.42 4.36
N GLY A 85 6.20 22.29 5.36
CA GLY A 85 5.53 21.96 6.63
C GLY A 85 6.48 21.47 7.72
N LEU A 86 7.79 21.54 7.51
CA LEU A 86 8.78 21.14 8.52
C LEU A 86 8.65 21.97 9.80
N ASP A 87 8.40 23.26 9.68
CA ASP A 87 8.21 24.16 10.83
C ASP A 87 7.02 23.74 11.70
N GLN A 88 5.96 23.24 11.08
CA GLN A 88 4.78 22.74 11.79
C GLN A 88 5.02 21.36 12.43
N SER A 89 6.01 20.64 11.93
CA SER A 89 6.37 19.33 12.45
C SER A 89 7.34 19.41 13.62
N ASN A 90 8.16 20.46 13.69
CA ASN A 90 9.19 20.65 14.70
C ASN A 90 8.67 21.42 15.92
N ILE A 91 7.52 21.02 16.45
CA ILE A 91 6.91 21.63 17.65
C ILE A 91 6.99 20.63 18.79
N SER A 92 7.48 21.05 19.96
CA SER A 92 7.68 20.20 21.15
C SER A 92 6.38 19.55 21.65
N ASP A 93 5.24 20.23 21.49
CA ASP A 93 3.93 19.78 21.96
C ASP A 93 3.03 19.31 20.80
N LYS A 94 3.63 18.65 19.81
CA LYS A 94 2.87 18.15 18.66
C LYS A 94 1.96 16.99 19.05
N TYR A 95 0.66 17.21 18.92
CA TYR A 95 -0.33 16.14 18.97
C TYR A 95 -0.45 15.48 17.60
N TYR A 96 -0.51 14.15 17.61
CA TYR A 96 -0.79 13.40 16.38
C TYR A 96 -2.26 13.55 16.03
N GLU A 97 -2.53 14.24 14.93
CA GLU A 97 -3.87 14.34 14.37
C GLU A 97 -4.20 13.13 13.49
N PRO A 98 -5.44 12.64 13.51
CA PRO A 98 -5.90 11.64 12.55
C PRO A 98 -5.77 12.14 11.10
N PRO A 99 -5.47 11.24 10.14
CA PRO A 99 -5.30 9.79 10.31
C PRO A 99 -3.89 9.41 10.80
N LEU A 100 -3.83 8.55 11.82
CA LEU A 100 -2.55 8.04 12.36
C LEU A 100 -1.80 7.12 11.39
N MET A 101 -2.49 6.55 10.41
CA MET A 101 -1.91 5.75 9.33
C MET A 101 -2.16 6.42 8.00
N GLN A 102 -1.10 6.54 7.22
CA GLN A 102 -1.16 7.09 5.87
C GLN A 102 -0.65 6.04 4.87
N VAL A 103 -1.34 5.94 3.75
CA VAL A 103 -0.97 5.04 2.65
C VAL A 103 -0.25 5.85 1.58
N ILE A 104 0.99 5.46 1.26
CA ILE A 104 1.76 6.08 0.19
C ILE A 104 1.24 5.51 -1.15
N PRO A 105 0.55 6.30 -2.00
CA PRO A 105 -0.06 5.79 -3.23
C PRO A 105 0.97 5.19 -4.19
N SER A 106 2.14 5.81 -4.32
CA SER A 106 3.23 5.33 -5.17
C SER A 106 3.85 4.01 -4.68
N ALA A 107 3.67 3.66 -3.40
CA ALA A 107 4.15 2.40 -2.83
C ALA A 107 3.17 1.25 -2.99
N CYS A 108 1.94 1.52 -3.42
CA CYS A 108 0.93 0.49 -3.63
C CYS A 108 1.30 -0.33 -4.88
N ASP A 109 1.44 -1.64 -4.71
CA ASP A 109 1.54 -2.54 -5.85
C ASP A 109 0.20 -2.56 -6.57
N ALA A 110 0.28 -2.58 -7.91
CA ALA A 110 -0.93 -2.67 -8.71
C ALA A 110 -1.65 -3.98 -8.40
N CYS A 111 -2.74 -3.90 -7.65
CA CYS A 111 -3.64 -5.04 -7.52
C CYS A 111 -4.14 -5.41 -8.91
N GLU A 112 -4.14 -6.69 -9.22
CA GLU A 112 -4.76 -7.16 -10.45
C GLU A 112 -6.22 -6.75 -10.46
N ASP A 113 -6.63 -6.10 -11.53
CA ASP A 113 -7.97 -5.61 -11.68
C ASP A 113 -8.84 -6.62 -12.43
N ASN A 114 -10.10 -6.74 -12.01
CA ASN A 114 -11.09 -7.58 -12.66
C ASN A 114 -10.65 -9.06 -12.79
N VAL A 115 -10.12 -9.66 -11.74
CA VAL A 115 -9.63 -11.05 -11.72
C VAL A 115 -10.55 -11.95 -10.91
N TYR A 116 -10.81 -13.13 -11.43
CA TYR A 116 -11.49 -14.20 -10.68
C TYR A 116 -10.45 -15.13 -10.06
N GLU A 117 -10.55 -15.38 -8.77
CA GLU A 117 -9.65 -16.24 -8.03
C GLU A 117 -10.42 -17.23 -7.16
N VAL A 118 -9.91 -18.45 -7.08
CA VAL A 118 -10.50 -19.48 -6.22
C VAL A 118 -9.99 -19.31 -4.80
N SER A 119 -10.91 -19.13 -3.86
CA SER A 119 -10.59 -18.98 -2.44
C SER A 119 -10.41 -20.34 -1.75
N ASN A 120 -9.93 -20.29 -0.50
CA ASN A 120 -9.78 -21.49 0.34
C ASN A 120 -11.12 -22.19 0.66
N GLN A 121 -12.24 -21.57 0.37
CA GLN A 121 -13.58 -22.16 0.53
C GLN A 121 -13.91 -23.21 -0.53
N CYS A 122 -13.09 -23.37 -1.57
CA CYS A 122 -13.29 -24.39 -2.58
C CYS A 122 -13.28 -25.79 -1.97
N ARG A 123 -14.40 -26.51 -2.14
CA ARG A 123 -14.62 -27.87 -1.60
C ARG A 123 -14.21 -28.96 -2.56
N GLY A 124 -13.72 -28.64 -3.77
CA GLY A 124 -13.43 -29.65 -4.79
C GLY A 124 -14.67 -30.49 -5.14
N CYS A 125 -15.82 -29.85 -5.27
CA CYS A 125 -17.10 -30.53 -5.41
C CYS A 125 -17.14 -31.48 -6.61
N VAL A 126 -17.88 -32.59 -6.48
CA VAL A 126 -18.01 -33.61 -7.53
C VAL A 126 -18.65 -33.05 -8.82
N ALA A 127 -19.62 -32.14 -8.66
CA ALA A 127 -20.34 -31.54 -9.78
C ALA A 127 -19.43 -30.66 -10.68
N LYS A 128 -18.32 -30.13 -10.17
CA LYS A 128 -17.37 -29.28 -10.92
C LYS A 128 -18.06 -28.21 -11.78
N ALA A 129 -19.13 -27.61 -11.24
CA ALA A 129 -20.00 -26.70 -11.98
C ALA A 129 -19.22 -25.47 -12.55
N CYS A 130 -18.18 -25.02 -11.87
CA CYS A 130 -17.33 -23.94 -12.35
C CYS A 130 -16.55 -24.33 -13.62
N VAL A 131 -16.11 -25.57 -13.71
CA VAL A 131 -15.40 -26.10 -14.91
C VAL A 131 -16.38 -26.17 -16.07
N ALA A 132 -17.54 -26.80 -15.85
CA ALA A 132 -18.58 -26.93 -16.89
C ALA A 132 -19.13 -25.58 -17.38
N ALA A 133 -19.17 -24.56 -16.52
CA ALA A 133 -19.64 -23.22 -16.88
C ALA A 133 -18.59 -22.39 -17.64
N CYS A 134 -17.34 -22.83 -17.72
CA CYS A 134 -16.26 -22.05 -18.34
C CYS A 134 -16.26 -22.20 -19.87
N PRO A 135 -16.56 -21.14 -20.66
CA PRO A 135 -16.63 -21.23 -22.11
C PRO A 135 -15.24 -21.32 -22.78
N LYS A 136 -14.16 -21.15 -22.02
CA LYS A 136 -12.78 -21.15 -22.49
C LYS A 136 -11.92 -22.26 -21.88
N ASP A 137 -12.54 -23.18 -21.15
CA ASP A 137 -11.86 -24.26 -20.45
C ASP A 137 -10.64 -23.77 -19.63
N ALA A 138 -10.79 -22.56 -19.04
CA ALA A 138 -9.74 -21.91 -18.27
C ALA A 138 -9.69 -22.44 -16.82
N ILE A 139 -10.48 -23.43 -16.43
CA ILE A 139 -10.53 -23.95 -15.07
C ILE A 139 -10.15 -25.42 -15.06
N SER A 140 -9.10 -25.75 -14.35
CA SER A 140 -8.63 -27.12 -14.10
C SER A 140 -8.79 -27.48 -12.62
N ILE A 141 -8.72 -28.78 -12.33
CA ILE A 141 -8.70 -29.29 -10.96
C ILE A 141 -7.27 -29.75 -10.66
N VAL A 142 -6.66 -29.13 -9.67
CA VAL A 142 -5.33 -29.47 -9.18
C VAL A 142 -5.45 -29.76 -7.68
N ASP A 143 -4.96 -30.89 -7.22
CA ASP A 143 -5.00 -31.31 -5.82
C ASP A 143 -6.41 -31.22 -5.18
N GLY A 144 -7.44 -31.58 -5.97
CA GLY A 144 -8.83 -31.58 -5.53
C GLY A 144 -9.46 -30.18 -5.45
N LYS A 145 -8.79 -29.13 -5.87
CA LYS A 145 -9.30 -27.75 -5.91
C LYS A 145 -9.32 -27.19 -7.31
N SER A 146 -10.25 -26.28 -7.57
CA SER A 146 -10.30 -25.55 -8.84
C SER A 146 -9.19 -24.54 -8.91
N VAL A 147 -8.51 -24.46 -10.07
CA VAL A 147 -7.48 -23.46 -10.38
C VAL A 147 -7.88 -22.78 -11.68
N ILE A 148 -7.81 -21.44 -11.71
CA ILE A 148 -8.15 -20.65 -12.89
C ILE A 148 -6.86 -20.23 -13.59
N ASP A 149 -6.75 -20.64 -14.85
CA ASP A 149 -5.69 -20.20 -15.76
C ASP A 149 -5.95 -18.76 -16.19
N ARG A 150 -5.07 -17.85 -15.80
CA ARG A 150 -5.24 -16.40 -16.01
C ARG A 150 -5.08 -15.99 -17.48
N GLU A 151 -4.29 -16.73 -18.24
CA GLU A 151 -4.05 -16.45 -19.66
C GLU A 151 -5.26 -16.81 -20.52
N LYS A 152 -5.93 -17.91 -20.19
CA LYS A 152 -7.14 -18.37 -20.88
C LYS A 152 -8.42 -17.68 -20.40
N CYS A 153 -8.40 -17.12 -19.18
CA CYS A 153 -9.59 -16.57 -18.55
C CYS A 153 -10.02 -15.24 -19.18
N ILE A 154 -11.20 -15.22 -19.79
CA ILE A 154 -11.82 -14.02 -20.37
C ILE A 154 -12.58 -13.16 -19.34
N ARG A 155 -12.52 -13.51 -18.08
CA ARG A 155 -13.11 -12.74 -16.96
C ARG A 155 -14.65 -12.56 -17.04
N CYS A 156 -15.36 -13.53 -17.60
CA CYS A 156 -16.81 -13.47 -17.84
C CYS A 156 -17.69 -13.68 -16.59
N GLY A 157 -17.13 -14.16 -15.48
CA GLY A 157 -17.85 -14.38 -14.22
C GLY A 157 -18.75 -15.61 -14.13
N LYS A 158 -18.95 -16.39 -15.19
CA LYS A 158 -19.85 -17.54 -15.20
C LYS A 158 -19.49 -18.59 -14.14
N CYS A 159 -18.20 -18.80 -13.90
CA CYS A 159 -17.70 -19.74 -12.90
C CYS A 159 -18.09 -19.32 -11.47
N LYS A 160 -18.08 -18.02 -11.18
CA LYS A 160 -18.55 -17.50 -9.89
C LYS A 160 -20.03 -17.75 -9.70
N ALA A 161 -20.83 -17.42 -10.69
CA ALA A 161 -22.28 -17.63 -10.65
C ALA A 161 -22.67 -19.13 -10.53
N ALA A 162 -21.86 -20.02 -11.10
CA ALA A 162 -22.09 -21.47 -11.05
C ALA A 162 -21.59 -22.13 -9.77
N CYS A 163 -20.81 -21.45 -8.94
CA CYS A 163 -20.23 -22.05 -7.74
C CYS A 163 -21.23 -22.07 -6.58
N PRO A 164 -21.71 -23.25 -6.11
CA PRO A 164 -22.70 -23.33 -5.03
C PRO A 164 -22.13 -22.94 -3.66
N TYR A 165 -20.80 -22.83 -3.53
CA TYR A 165 -20.12 -22.50 -2.28
C TYR A 165 -19.57 -21.08 -2.26
N ASP A 166 -19.86 -20.26 -3.29
CA ASP A 166 -19.30 -18.91 -3.48
C ASP A 166 -17.78 -18.86 -3.28
N ALA A 167 -17.09 -19.94 -3.66
CA ALA A 167 -15.66 -20.09 -3.47
C ALA A 167 -14.82 -19.32 -4.51
N ILE A 168 -15.44 -18.65 -5.48
CA ILE A 168 -14.75 -17.86 -6.50
C ILE A 168 -14.98 -16.39 -6.24
N ALA A 169 -13.92 -15.71 -5.79
CA ALA A 169 -13.94 -14.28 -5.52
C ALA A 169 -13.66 -13.48 -6.81
N HIS A 170 -14.41 -12.43 -7.01
CA HIS A 170 -14.11 -11.42 -8.04
C HIS A 170 -13.33 -10.30 -7.38
N LYS A 171 -12.07 -10.17 -7.74
CA LYS A 171 -11.21 -9.07 -7.28
C LYS A 171 -11.31 -7.94 -8.29
N VAL A 172 -11.95 -6.86 -7.87
CA VAL A 172 -11.99 -5.60 -8.60
C VAL A 172 -11.07 -4.64 -7.87
N ARG A 173 -10.23 -3.91 -8.60
CA ARG A 173 -9.47 -2.81 -7.99
C ARG A 173 -10.51 -1.83 -7.43
N PRO A 174 -10.52 -1.57 -6.13
CA PRO A 174 -11.40 -0.55 -5.61
C PRO A 174 -11.06 0.76 -6.33
N PRO A 175 -12.05 1.58 -6.75
CA PRO A 175 -11.85 2.89 -7.37
C PRO A 175 -11.10 3.87 -6.48
N PHE A 176 -10.69 3.42 -5.38
CA PHE A 176 -10.18 3.97 -4.17
C PHE A 176 -8.79 4.61 -4.27
N ILE A 177 -7.95 4.22 -5.23
CA ILE A 177 -6.58 4.75 -5.28
C ILE A 177 -6.54 6.15 -5.88
N SER A 178 -7.56 6.55 -6.64
CA SER A 178 -7.70 7.92 -7.15
C SER A 178 -8.30 8.90 -6.15
N ASN A 179 -9.01 8.42 -5.12
CA ASN A 179 -9.78 9.26 -4.20
C ASN A 179 -9.37 9.10 -2.72
N LEU A 180 -8.20 8.57 -2.44
CA LEU A 180 -7.68 8.47 -1.05
C LEU A 180 -7.51 9.83 -0.35
N HIS A 181 -7.73 10.92 -1.08
CA HIS A 181 -7.72 12.27 -0.52
C HIS A 181 -9.01 12.68 0.18
N GLU A 182 -10.14 11.98 -0.02
CA GLU A 182 -11.44 12.41 0.52
C GLU A 182 -12.11 11.43 1.48
N HIS A 183 -11.67 10.19 1.54
CA HIS A 183 -12.25 9.25 2.49
C HIS A 183 -11.26 8.87 3.57
N GLN A 184 -11.36 9.60 4.69
CA GLN A 184 -11.00 9.04 6.00
C GLN A 184 -11.55 7.64 6.05
N ILE A 185 -10.68 6.65 6.25
CA ILE A 185 -11.12 5.31 6.63
C ILE A 185 -11.75 5.47 8.02
N PHE A 186 -13.00 5.87 8.03
CA PHE A 186 -13.81 5.90 9.22
C PHE A 186 -14.10 4.43 9.56
N ASN A 187 -13.33 3.87 10.45
CA ASN A 187 -13.71 2.62 11.07
C ASN A 187 -14.83 2.97 12.07
N PRO A 188 -16.12 2.65 11.82
CA PRO A 188 -17.21 3.06 12.67
C PRO A 188 -17.13 2.45 14.08
N HIS A 189 -16.24 1.48 14.29
CA HIS A 189 -16.02 0.88 15.62
C HIS A 189 -15.05 1.66 16.52
N VAL A 190 -14.34 2.66 16.02
CA VAL A 190 -13.42 3.47 16.84
C VAL A 190 -14.12 4.72 17.42
N SER A 191 -15.26 5.13 16.86
CA SER A 191 -15.99 6.32 17.34
C SER A 191 -16.78 6.13 18.65
N GLN A 192 -16.79 4.92 19.23
CA GLN A 192 -17.51 4.67 20.49
C GLN A 192 -16.69 4.87 21.77
N PHE A 193 -15.40 5.24 21.65
CA PHE A 193 -14.54 5.42 22.83
C PHE A 193 -14.27 6.87 23.26
N THR A 194 -14.95 7.86 22.72
CA THR A 194 -14.74 9.27 23.09
C THR A 194 -15.83 9.87 23.99
N HIS A 195 -16.57 9.08 24.75
CA HIS A 195 -17.39 9.58 25.84
C HIS A 195 -16.90 9.01 27.17
N PHE A 196 -15.73 9.46 27.60
CA PHE A 196 -15.42 9.48 29.03
C PHE A 196 -15.48 10.94 29.48
N SER A 197 -16.66 11.35 29.94
CA SER A 197 -16.86 12.57 30.73
C SER A 197 -16.18 12.35 32.07
N SER A 198 -15.21 13.18 32.37
CA SER A 198 -14.69 13.34 33.73
C SER A 198 -15.65 14.18 34.55
N PRO A 199 -15.79 13.92 35.84
CA PRO A 199 -16.64 14.65 36.76
C PRO A 199 -16.13 16.06 37.07
#